data_c1c5a8e10a86d4b40d9a624f36102326
#
_entry.id   c1c5a8e10a86d4b40d9a624f36102326
#
_cell.length_a   1.000
_cell.length_b   1.000
_cell.length_c   1.000
_cell.angle_alpha   90.00
_cell.angle_beta   90.00
_cell.angle_gamma   90.00
#
_symmetry.space_group_name_H-M   'P 1'
#
loop_
_entity.id
_entity.type
_entity.pdbx_description
1 polymer ?
#
loop_
_entity_poly.entity_id
_entity_poly.type
_entity_poly.pdbx_seq_one_letter_code
_entity_poly.pdbx_strand_id
1 'polypeptide(L)'
;MVSACLEITTTRDIARQILRHRSFSFQEFSQRYADPTKDLSFVLRDARKQDTKNRQNSIELDIHNNDEDRFLAYQWERMQELVIKQSRDAYTWAIEKGIAKEQARAVLPEGLIESRLYMNGTLRSWVHFIELRSANGTQKEHQEVAIACAKVISEIFPLANELLAN
;
A
#
# COMPACT_ATOMS: atom_id res chain seq x y z
N MET A 1 -20.16 20.03 -10.58
CA MET A 1 -19.16 18.96 -10.68
C MET A 1 -19.09 18.30 -9.33
N VAL A 2 -19.18 16.95 -9.26
CA VAL A 2 -19.14 16.21 -7.99
C VAL A 2 -17.72 15.71 -7.77
N SER A 3 -17.22 15.84 -6.55
CA SER A 3 -15.91 15.32 -6.12
C SER A 3 -16.06 14.51 -4.84
N ALA A 4 -15.14 13.60 -4.63
CA ALA A 4 -15.04 12.80 -3.41
C ALA A 4 -13.60 12.85 -2.87
N CYS A 5 -13.48 12.88 -1.55
CA CYS A 5 -12.23 12.75 -0.85
C CYS A 5 -12.25 11.46 -0.03
N LEU A 6 -11.31 10.56 -0.29
CA LEU A 6 -11.15 9.32 0.47
C LEU A 6 -9.89 9.38 1.34
N GLU A 7 -10.00 8.85 2.56
CA GLU A 7 -8.85 8.49 3.37
C GLU A 7 -8.41 7.07 2.98
N ILE A 8 -7.14 6.90 2.65
CA ILE A 8 -6.55 5.64 2.22
C ILE A 8 -5.38 5.33 3.13
N THR A 9 -5.43 4.16 3.80
CA THR A 9 -4.30 3.59 4.51
C THR A 9 -3.75 2.44 3.69
N THR A 10 -2.47 2.51 3.37
CA THR A 10 -1.75 1.49 2.59
C THR A 10 -0.26 1.58 2.92
N THR A 11 0.57 0.68 2.38
CA THR A 11 2.02 0.81 2.58
C THR A 11 2.58 2.01 1.82
N ARG A 12 3.68 2.55 2.32
CA ARG A 12 4.25 3.81 1.80
C ARG A 12 4.70 3.72 0.34
N ASP A 13 5.20 2.57 -0.11
CA ASP A 13 5.57 2.34 -1.51
C ASP A 13 4.36 2.37 -2.45
N ILE A 14 3.20 1.83 -2.02
CA ILE A 14 1.94 1.92 -2.76
C ILE A 14 1.40 3.35 -2.73
N ALA A 15 1.43 4.03 -1.58
CA ALA A 15 1.07 5.45 -1.49
C ALA A 15 1.86 6.29 -2.50
N ARG A 16 3.17 6.06 -2.65
CA ARG A 16 4.00 6.75 -3.66
C ARG A 16 3.58 6.48 -5.10
N GLN A 17 3.05 5.29 -5.41
CA GLN A 17 2.48 5.00 -6.72
C GLN A 17 1.17 5.77 -6.93
N ILE A 18 0.31 5.84 -5.90
CA ILE A 18 -0.95 6.58 -5.92
C ILE A 18 -0.71 8.08 -6.15
N LEU A 19 0.26 8.67 -5.46
CA LEU A 19 0.61 10.09 -5.59
C LEU A 19 1.03 10.53 -7.00
N ARG A 20 1.29 9.61 -7.93
CA ARG A 20 1.59 9.92 -9.34
C ARG A 20 0.36 10.27 -10.18
N HIS A 21 -0.85 10.07 -9.66
CA HIS A 21 -2.10 10.40 -10.35
C HIS A 21 -2.38 11.90 -10.33
N ARG A 22 -2.01 12.60 -11.41
CA ARG A 22 -2.06 14.07 -11.52
C ARG A 22 -3.47 14.66 -11.50
N SER A 23 -4.52 13.85 -11.70
CA SER A 23 -5.92 14.29 -11.68
C SER A 23 -6.51 14.40 -10.27
N PHE A 24 -5.69 14.22 -9.23
CA PHE A 24 -6.08 14.29 -7.83
C PHE A 24 -5.23 15.27 -7.04
N SER A 25 -5.82 15.77 -5.95
CA SER A 25 -5.09 16.48 -4.91
C SER A 25 -4.86 15.55 -3.72
N PHE A 26 -3.71 15.64 -3.10
CA PHE A 26 -3.30 14.74 -2.03
C PHE A 26 -2.82 15.45 -0.79
N GLN A 27 -3.06 14.83 0.37
CA GLN A 27 -2.37 15.12 1.62
C GLN A 27 -1.91 13.78 2.21
N GLU A 28 -0.61 13.62 2.43
CA GLU A 28 -0.02 12.39 2.97
C GLU A 28 0.49 12.61 4.39
N PHE A 29 0.37 11.59 5.25
CA PHE A 29 0.98 11.54 6.58
C PHE A 29 2.47 11.83 6.53
N SER A 30 2.90 12.83 7.30
CA SER A 30 4.28 13.29 7.28
C SER A 30 5.12 12.64 8.38
N GLN A 31 6.00 11.73 8.00
CA GLN A 31 7.01 11.14 8.89
C GLN A 31 8.10 12.13 9.35
N ARG A 32 8.06 13.38 8.92
CA ARG A 32 8.96 14.44 9.44
C ARG A 32 8.44 15.01 10.76
N TYR A 33 7.13 15.02 10.96
CA TYR A 33 6.48 15.64 12.09
C TYR A 33 5.92 14.63 13.09
N ALA A 34 5.32 13.56 12.61
CA ALA A 34 4.74 12.51 13.42
C ALA A 34 5.68 11.30 13.56
N ASP A 35 5.41 10.45 14.53
CA ASP A 35 6.14 9.20 14.74
C ASP A 35 5.40 8.05 14.07
N PRO A 36 5.86 7.58 12.90
CA PRO A 36 5.13 6.55 12.17
C PRO A 36 5.10 5.20 12.90
N THR A 37 6.00 4.95 13.84
CA THR A 37 6.02 3.69 14.61
C THR A 37 4.95 3.65 15.71
N LYS A 38 4.36 4.80 16.06
CA LYS A 38 3.27 4.93 17.03
C LYS A 38 1.92 5.16 16.37
N ASP A 39 1.91 5.92 15.28
CA ASP A 39 0.69 6.40 14.62
C ASP A 39 0.23 5.50 13.47
N LEU A 40 1.12 4.62 13.00
CA LEU A 40 0.90 3.70 11.88
C LEU A 40 1.40 2.30 12.22
N SER A 41 1.00 1.31 11.41
CA SER A 41 1.37 -0.09 11.61
C SER A 41 2.46 -0.54 10.63
N PHE A 42 3.13 -1.63 10.97
CA PHE A 42 3.89 -2.42 10.00
C PHE A 42 2.99 -3.55 9.48
N VAL A 43 3.10 -3.82 8.18
CA VAL A 43 2.30 -4.80 7.46
C VAL A 43 3.23 -5.80 6.79
N LEU A 44 2.93 -7.09 6.95
CA LEU A 44 3.61 -8.17 6.24
C LEU A 44 3.01 -8.32 4.84
N ARG A 45 3.84 -8.68 3.88
CA ARG A 45 3.42 -8.97 2.50
C ARG A 45 3.43 -10.45 2.23
N ASP A 46 2.40 -10.92 1.56
CA ASP A 46 2.34 -12.30 1.08
C ASP A 46 3.52 -12.61 0.14
N ALA A 47 4.07 -13.82 0.26
CA ALA A 47 5.05 -14.31 -0.69
C ALA A 47 4.37 -14.62 -2.03
N ARG A 48 4.97 -14.14 -3.12
CA ARG A 48 4.56 -14.42 -4.49
C ARG A 48 5.78 -14.66 -5.36
N LYS A 49 5.71 -15.59 -6.30
CA LYS A 49 6.78 -15.84 -7.27
C LYS A 49 6.75 -14.80 -8.39
N GLN A 50 7.91 -14.51 -8.95
CA GLN A 50 8.00 -13.68 -10.13
C GLN A 50 7.39 -14.40 -11.34
N ASP A 51 6.48 -13.73 -12.06
CA ASP A 51 5.98 -14.23 -13.34
C ASP A 51 7.12 -14.16 -14.39
N THR A 52 7.38 -15.29 -15.03
CA THR A 52 8.45 -15.41 -16.02
C THR A 52 8.07 -14.83 -17.39
N LYS A 53 6.77 -14.70 -17.67
CA LYS A 53 6.23 -14.17 -18.95
C LYS A 53 5.98 -12.68 -18.88
N ASN A 54 5.45 -12.21 -17.76
CA ASN A 54 5.18 -10.79 -17.51
C ASN A 54 5.88 -10.32 -16.24
N ARG A 55 6.97 -9.58 -16.38
CA ARG A 55 7.77 -9.07 -15.25
C ARG A 55 7.01 -8.12 -14.31
N GLN A 56 5.86 -7.61 -14.73
CA GLN A 56 5.02 -6.76 -13.89
C GLN A 56 4.06 -7.56 -13.02
N ASN A 57 3.86 -8.85 -13.31
CA ASN A 57 3.00 -9.74 -12.56
C ASN A 57 3.77 -10.57 -11.54
N SER A 58 3.03 -11.04 -10.55
CA SER A 58 3.48 -12.05 -9.60
C SER A 58 2.48 -13.22 -9.58
N ILE A 59 2.99 -14.39 -9.24
CA ILE A 59 2.23 -15.64 -9.16
C ILE A 59 2.07 -15.99 -7.68
N GLU A 60 0.84 -16.20 -7.25
CA GLU A 60 0.53 -16.59 -5.88
C GLU A 60 1.10 -17.99 -5.58
N LEU A 61 1.47 -18.20 -4.33
CA LEU A 61 1.93 -19.51 -3.84
C LEU A 61 0.72 -20.39 -3.54
N ASP A 62 0.81 -21.66 -3.86
CA ASP A 62 -0.17 -22.67 -3.43
C ASP A 62 0.20 -23.19 -2.03
N ILE A 63 -0.03 -22.39 -1.01
CA ILE A 63 0.29 -22.73 0.38
C ILE A 63 -0.58 -23.85 0.96
N HIS A 64 -1.70 -24.22 0.30
CA HIS A 64 -2.62 -25.25 0.76
C HIS A 64 -2.22 -26.64 0.28
N ASN A 65 -1.73 -26.75 -0.95
CA ASN A 65 -1.46 -28.03 -1.58
C ASN A 65 0.03 -28.28 -1.87
N ASN A 66 0.91 -27.29 -1.64
CA ASN A 66 2.33 -27.37 -1.93
C ASN A 66 3.17 -27.02 -0.70
N ASP A 67 3.89 -28.00 -0.14
CA ASP A 67 4.71 -27.84 1.05
C ASP A 67 5.91 -26.92 0.83
N GLU A 68 6.50 -26.90 -0.37
CA GLU A 68 7.61 -25.99 -0.71
C GLU A 68 7.14 -24.55 -0.73
N ASP A 69 5.96 -24.29 -1.31
CA ASP A 69 5.36 -22.95 -1.34
C ASP A 69 4.98 -22.48 0.07
N ARG A 70 4.45 -23.39 0.91
CA ARG A 70 4.16 -23.10 2.32
C ARG A 70 5.42 -22.75 3.10
N PHE A 71 6.48 -23.50 2.90
CA PHE A 71 7.76 -23.25 3.56
C PHE A 71 8.38 -21.90 3.08
N LEU A 72 8.31 -21.60 1.79
CA LEU A 72 8.76 -20.33 1.23
C LEU A 72 7.98 -19.15 1.81
N ALA A 73 6.66 -19.26 1.92
CA ALA A 73 5.82 -18.24 2.54
C ALA A 73 6.21 -17.99 4.00
N TYR A 74 6.41 -19.04 4.78
CA TYR A 74 6.87 -18.94 6.16
C TYR A 74 8.25 -18.26 6.27
N GLN A 75 9.21 -18.67 5.43
CA GLN A 75 10.53 -18.05 5.43
C GLN A 75 10.46 -16.54 5.09
N TRP A 76 9.62 -16.18 4.10
CA TRP A 76 9.42 -14.78 3.72
C TRP A 76 8.82 -13.94 4.84
N GLU A 77 7.82 -14.46 5.53
CA GLU A 77 7.24 -13.82 6.70
C GLU A 77 8.30 -13.54 7.78
N ARG A 78 9.09 -14.58 8.15
CA ARG A 78 10.17 -14.44 9.15
C ARG A 78 11.22 -13.41 8.75
N MET A 79 11.61 -13.34 7.48
CA MET A 79 12.55 -12.34 7.00
C MET A 79 12.01 -10.92 7.15
N GLN A 80 10.74 -10.71 6.84
CA GLN A 80 10.09 -9.41 7.02
C GLN A 80 10.00 -9.00 8.50
N GLU A 81 9.65 -9.93 9.39
CA GLU A 81 9.62 -9.67 10.83
C GLU A 81 10.98 -9.22 11.37
N LEU A 82 12.08 -9.84 10.90
CA LEU A 82 13.44 -9.42 11.27
C LEU A 82 13.74 -7.98 10.80
N VAL A 83 13.38 -7.65 9.57
CA VAL A 83 13.53 -6.29 9.02
C VAL A 83 12.73 -5.28 9.83
N ILE A 84 11.46 -5.59 10.13
CA ILE A 84 10.57 -4.72 10.91
C ILE A 84 11.18 -4.48 12.30
N LYS A 85 11.62 -5.55 12.97
CA LYS A 85 12.23 -5.45 14.31
C LYS A 85 13.46 -4.55 14.29
N GLN A 86 14.41 -4.82 13.39
CA GLN A 86 15.64 -4.04 13.29
C GLN A 86 15.39 -2.56 12.94
N SER A 87 14.45 -2.32 12.03
CA SER A 87 14.08 -0.96 11.63
C SER A 87 13.44 -0.18 12.78
N ARG A 88 12.56 -0.82 13.55
CA ARG A 88 11.93 -0.23 14.72
C ARG A 88 12.97 0.08 15.82
N ASP A 89 13.87 -0.88 16.09
CA ASP A 89 14.93 -0.71 17.08
C ASP A 89 15.86 0.45 16.69
N ALA A 90 16.29 0.51 15.42
CA ALA A 90 17.13 1.59 14.91
C ALA A 90 16.45 2.96 14.93
N TYR A 91 15.16 3.02 14.57
CA TYR A 91 14.38 4.27 14.65
C TYR A 91 14.23 4.76 16.08
N THR A 92 13.86 3.87 17.01
CA THR A 92 13.70 4.19 18.41
C THR A 92 15.01 4.70 19.00
N TRP A 93 16.12 4.00 18.75
CA TRP A 93 17.45 4.43 19.16
C TRP A 93 17.80 5.83 18.62
N ALA A 94 17.52 6.10 17.36
CA ALA A 94 17.79 7.40 16.75
C ALA A 94 17.01 8.53 17.44
N ILE A 95 15.73 8.31 17.72
CA ILE A 95 14.88 9.29 18.43
C ILE A 95 15.39 9.51 19.86
N GLU A 96 15.74 8.46 20.60
CA GLU A 96 16.29 8.54 21.96
C GLU A 96 17.63 9.29 22.01
N LYS A 97 18.42 9.23 20.94
CA LYS A 97 19.68 9.98 20.79
C LYS A 97 19.51 11.40 20.27
N GLY A 98 18.27 11.85 20.07
CA GLY A 98 17.98 13.20 19.61
C GLY A 98 18.20 13.43 18.11
N ILE A 99 18.32 12.35 17.31
CA ILE A 99 18.37 12.47 15.86
C ILE A 99 17.00 12.95 15.36
N ALA A 100 17.00 13.95 14.49
CA ALA A 100 15.78 14.53 13.96
C ALA A 100 14.94 13.46 13.23
N LYS A 101 13.61 13.50 13.41
CA LYS A 101 12.67 12.55 12.77
C LYS A 101 12.85 12.45 11.26
N GLU A 102 13.18 13.56 10.59
CA GLU A 102 13.43 13.59 9.16
C GLU A 102 14.65 12.77 8.73
N GLN A 103 15.60 12.52 9.62
CA GLN A 103 16.75 11.65 9.40
C GLN A 103 16.44 10.22 9.89
N ALA A 104 15.88 10.10 11.10
CA ALA A 104 15.58 8.79 11.71
C ALA A 104 14.69 7.92 10.82
N ARG A 105 13.70 8.51 10.09
CA ARG A 105 12.82 7.78 9.17
C ARG A 105 13.54 7.07 8.02
N ALA A 106 14.82 7.38 7.76
CA ALA A 106 15.59 6.75 6.69
C ALA A 106 15.75 5.23 6.87
N VAL A 107 15.64 4.72 8.12
CA VAL A 107 15.75 3.29 8.41
C VAL A 107 14.41 2.54 8.27
N LEU A 108 13.31 3.22 8.00
CA LEU A 108 11.98 2.60 7.90
C LEU A 108 11.74 2.02 6.50
N PRO A 109 11.36 0.72 6.39
CA PRO A 109 11.14 0.07 5.10
C PRO A 109 9.81 0.52 4.48
N GLU A 110 9.87 1.24 3.37
CA GLU A 110 8.67 1.78 2.70
C GLU A 110 7.64 0.72 2.30
N GLY A 111 8.10 -0.49 1.97
CA GLY A 111 7.22 -1.59 1.59
C GLY A 111 6.51 -2.29 2.75
N LEU A 112 6.93 -2.05 4.00
CA LEU A 112 6.40 -2.72 5.19
C LEU A 112 5.78 -1.76 6.20
N ILE A 113 5.95 -0.44 6.04
CA ILE A 113 5.33 0.56 6.91
C ILE A 113 4.16 1.22 6.20
N GLU A 114 3.06 1.38 6.93
CA GLU A 114 1.89 2.09 6.41
C GLU A 114 2.15 3.58 6.20
N SER A 115 1.37 4.16 5.33
CA SER A 115 1.13 5.59 5.17
C SER A 115 -0.37 5.82 5.10
N ARG A 116 -0.80 6.99 5.54
CA ARG A 116 -2.18 7.45 5.42
C ARG A 116 -2.20 8.65 4.49
N LEU A 117 -3.07 8.61 3.50
CA LEU A 117 -3.25 9.73 2.60
C LEU A 117 -4.72 10.06 2.37
N TYR A 118 -4.98 11.34 2.16
CA TYR A 118 -6.26 11.84 1.67
C TYR A 118 -6.11 12.09 0.17
N MET A 119 -7.01 11.50 -0.61
CA MET A 119 -7.02 11.59 -2.07
C MET A 119 -8.36 12.20 -2.50
N ASN A 120 -8.29 13.42 -3.05
CA ASN A 120 -9.48 14.18 -3.48
C ASN A 120 -9.48 14.36 -5.00
N GLY A 121 -10.60 14.01 -5.62
CA GLY A 121 -10.78 14.17 -7.06
C GLY A 121 -12.23 14.14 -7.49
N THR A 122 -12.47 14.49 -8.77
CA THR A 122 -13.80 14.39 -9.37
C THR A 122 -14.19 12.93 -9.52
N LEU A 123 -15.51 12.64 -9.60
CA LEU A 123 -15.99 11.27 -9.89
C LEU A 123 -15.38 10.70 -11.16
N ARG A 124 -15.21 11.53 -12.20
CA ARG A 124 -14.54 11.11 -13.45
C ARG A 124 -13.10 10.65 -13.20
N SER A 125 -12.37 11.38 -12.35
CA SER A 125 -11.00 10.99 -11.99
C SER A 125 -10.99 9.66 -11.24
N TRP A 126 -11.95 9.44 -10.34
CA TRP A 126 -12.10 8.19 -9.59
C TRP A 126 -12.43 7.00 -10.50
N VAL A 127 -13.37 7.15 -11.44
CA VAL A 127 -13.68 6.12 -12.45
C VAL A 127 -12.40 5.72 -13.18
N HIS A 128 -11.67 6.68 -13.72
CA HIS A 128 -10.44 6.41 -14.45
C HIS A 128 -9.34 5.75 -13.59
N PHE A 129 -9.18 6.19 -12.33
CA PHE A 129 -8.24 5.58 -11.39
C PHE A 129 -8.59 4.11 -11.12
N ILE A 130 -9.87 3.83 -10.84
CA ILE A 130 -10.37 2.49 -10.54
C ILE A 130 -10.16 1.58 -11.75
N GLU A 131 -10.61 1.96 -12.93
CA GLU A 131 -10.43 1.19 -14.16
C GLU A 131 -8.96 0.87 -14.43
N LEU A 132 -8.10 1.88 -14.33
CA LEU A 132 -6.67 1.73 -14.60
C LEU A 132 -5.97 0.84 -13.56
N ARG A 133 -6.33 0.93 -12.28
CA ARG A 133 -5.59 0.29 -11.20
C ARG A 133 -6.19 -1.02 -10.71
N SER A 134 -7.45 -1.31 -11.01
CA SER A 134 -8.01 -2.65 -10.82
C SER A 134 -7.63 -3.62 -11.95
N ALA A 135 -7.10 -3.10 -13.07
CA ALA A 135 -6.73 -3.91 -14.22
C ALA A 135 -5.49 -4.78 -13.98
N ASN A 136 -5.42 -5.87 -14.74
CA ASN A 136 -4.28 -6.80 -14.74
C ASN A 136 -2.97 -6.09 -15.10
N GLY A 137 -1.87 -6.44 -14.42
CA GLY A 137 -0.57 -5.78 -14.56
C GLY A 137 -0.31 -4.64 -13.56
N THR A 138 -1.30 -4.28 -12.74
CA THR A 138 -1.08 -3.45 -11.55
C THR A 138 -0.60 -4.34 -10.40
N GLN A 139 0.29 -3.85 -9.56
CA GLN A 139 0.70 -4.56 -8.33
C GLN A 139 -0.52 -4.87 -7.45
N LYS A 140 -0.61 -6.08 -6.90
CA LYS A 140 -1.79 -6.59 -6.19
C LYS A 140 -2.27 -5.64 -5.08
N GLU A 141 -1.38 -5.16 -4.25
CA GLU A 141 -1.72 -4.25 -3.15
C GLU A 141 -2.31 -2.92 -3.67
N HIS A 142 -1.89 -2.46 -4.84
CA HIS A 142 -2.48 -1.27 -5.47
C HIS A 142 -3.85 -1.58 -6.09
N GLN A 143 -4.04 -2.79 -6.66
CA GLN A 143 -5.36 -3.25 -7.12
C GLN A 143 -6.35 -3.31 -5.96
N GLU A 144 -5.95 -3.86 -4.82
CA GLU A 144 -6.78 -3.95 -3.61
C GLU A 144 -7.25 -2.57 -3.14
N VAL A 145 -6.34 -1.57 -3.16
CA VAL A 145 -6.72 -0.18 -2.86
C VAL A 145 -7.74 0.34 -3.87
N ALA A 146 -7.54 0.12 -5.17
CA ALA A 146 -8.48 0.58 -6.20
C ALA A 146 -9.86 -0.06 -6.05
N ILE A 147 -9.92 -1.36 -5.76
CA ILE A 147 -11.15 -2.11 -5.51
C ILE A 147 -11.85 -1.61 -4.23
N ALA A 148 -11.08 -1.34 -3.16
CA ALA A 148 -11.64 -0.79 -1.93
C ALA A 148 -12.22 0.62 -2.16
N CYS A 149 -11.54 1.48 -2.92
CA CYS A 149 -12.05 2.79 -3.31
C CYS A 149 -13.35 2.68 -4.12
N ALA A 150 -13.43 1.71 -5.06
CA ALA A 150 -14.64 1.49 -5.84
C ALA A 150 -15.83 1.09 -4.96
N LYS A 151 -15.62 0.23 -3.98
CA LYS A 151 -16.68 -0.16 -3.01
C LYS A 151 -17.22 1.04 -2.23
N VAL A 152 -16.32 1.86 -1.66
CA VAL A 152 -16.73 3.06 -0.90
C VAL A 152 -17.46 4.07 -1.77
N ILE A 153 -17.00 4.29 -3.00
CA ILE A 153 -17.64 5.22 -3.93
C ILE A 153 -19.03 4.70 -4.34
N SER A 154 -19.20 3.40 -4.54
CA SER A 154 -20.47 2.80 -4.93
C SER A 154 -21.56 2.90 -3.84
N GLU A 155 -21.17 3.00 -2.58
CA GLU A 155 -22.12 3.24 -1.47
C GLU A 155 -22.78 4.62 -1.58
N ILE A 156 -22.04 5.62 -2.09
CA ILE A 156 -22.53 7.00 -2.25
C ILE A 156 -23.11 7.21 -3.64
N PHE A 157 -22.54 6.56 -4.66
CA PHE A 157 -22.92 6.66 -6.06
C PHE A 157 -23.19 5.27 -6.65
N PRO A 158 -24.42 4.73 -6.50
CA PRO A 158 -24.75 3.34 -6.86
C PRO A 158 -24.43 2.94 -8.31
N LEU A 159 -24.43 3.89 -9.25
CA LEU A 159 -24.03 3.63 -10.65
C LEU A 159 -22.53 3.25 -10.78
N ALA A 160 -21.71 3.54 -9.77
CA ALA A 160 -20.32 3.12 -9.75
C ALA A 160 -20.14 1.60 -9.59
N ASN A 161 -21.18 0.84 -9.23
CA ASN A 161 -21.15 -0.63 -9.21
C ASN A 161 -20.86 -1.24 -10.59
N GLU A 162 -21.19 -0.56 -11.67
CA GLU A 162 -20.83 -0.99 -13.02
C GLU A 162 -19.31 -1.04 -13.24
N LEU A 163 -18.54 -0.27 -12.46
CA LEU A 163 -17.07 -0.28 -12.49
C LEU A 163 -16.45 -1.52 -11.84
N LEU A 164 -17.20 -2.23 -11.01
CA LEU A 164 -16.78 -3.47 -10.35
C LEU A 164 -17.11 -4.72 -11.16
N ALA A 165 -17.94 -4.59 -12.21
CA ALA A 165 -18.45 -5.69 -13.02
C ALA A 165 -17.50 -6.10 -14.18
N ASN A 166 -16.44 -5.37 -14.39
CA ASN A 166 -15.41 -5.61 -15.41
C ASN A 166 -14.09 -6.07 -14.75
#